data_fee61f51ed90f511a7ae73cb507e3d17
#
_entry.id   fee61f51ed90f511a7ae73cb507e3d17
#
_cell.length_a   1.000
_cell.length_b   1.000
_cell.length_c   1.000
_cell.angle_alpha   90.00
_cell.angle_beta   90.00
_cell.angle_gamma   90.00
#
_symmetry.space_group_name_H-M   'P 1'
#
loop_
_entity.id
_entity.type
_entity.pdbx_description
1 polymer ?
#
loop_
_entity_poly.entity_id
_entity_poly.type
_entity_poly.pdbx_seq_one_letter_code
_entity_poly.pdbx_strand_id
1 'polypeptide(L)'
;IRYRKIPREHIDGGKITKEIMNNESNGNEIGINGIGNNGTEVKKYRLEHDSIGEKEVPIDAYYGVQTLRAHENFYITGLKMHPELIKSVAQIKKAAAITNFEVGELDKKRASAITQACDEIIGGKLHDQFIVDPIQGGAGTSLNMNANEVIANRAIEILGGKKGDYSLVNPNDHVNFGQSTNDVFPSCGKMAALKLISNA
;
A
#
# COMPACT_ATOMS: atom_id res chain seq x y z
N ILE A 1 -9.13 7.11 -28.41
CA ILE A 1 -9.03 5.67 -28.05
C ILE A 1 -10.30 5.32 -27.30
N ARG A 2 -11.17 4.48 -27.91
CA ARG A 2 -12.42 4.03 -27.28
C ARG A 2 -12.13 2.84 -26.38
N TYR A 3 -12.38 2.96 -25.09
CA TYR A 3 -12.35 1.84 -24.16
C TYR A 3 -13.50 0.87 -24.44
N ARG A 4 -13.20 -0.40 -24.70
CA ARG A 4 -14.18 -1.48 -24.78
C ARG A 4 -14.61 -1.84 -23.36
N LYS A 5 -15.89 -1.64 -23.03
CA LYS A 5 -16.50 -2.17 -21.80
C LYS A 5 -16.52 -3.70 -21.88
N ILE A 6 -15.91 -4.36 -20.92
CA ILE A 6 -16.07 -5.80 -20.69
C ILE A 6 -17.42 -6.02 -20.02
N PRO A 7 -18.27 -6.95 -20.51
CA PRO A 7 -19.57 -7.23 -19.89
C PRO A 7 -19.39 -7.82 -18.49
N ARG A 8 -20.10 -7.29 -17.52
CA ARG A 8 -20.27 -7.90 -16.19
C ARG A 8 -21.26 -9.05 -16.34
N GLU A 9 -20.83 -10.28 -16.09
CA GLU A 9 -21.75 -11.41 -15.92
C GLU A 9 -22.57 -11.23 -14.65
N HIS A 10 -23.88 -11.45 -14.76
CA HIS A 10 -24.85 -11.40 -13.68
C HIS A 10 -24.54 -12.52 -12.67
N ILE A 11 -24.31 -12.12 -11.41
CA ILE A 11 -24.45 -13.03 -10.27
C ILE A 11 -25.79 -12.71 -9.61
N ASP A 12 -26.66 -13.70 -9.61
CA ASP A 12 -28.04 -13.66 -9.11
C ASP A 12 -28.10 -13.37 -7.61
N GLY A 13 -29.07 -12.51 -7.25
CA GLY A 13 -29.25 -12.03 -5.90
C GLY A 13 -29.89 -13.05 -4.97
N GLY A 14 -29.13 -13.54 -4.02
CA GLY A 14 -29.65 -14.21 -2.82
C GLY A 14 -30.07 -13.19 -1.76
N LYS A 15 -31.34 -13.21 -1.36
CA LYS A 15 -31.92 -12.36 -0.30
C LYS A 15 -31.20 -12.56 1.02
N ILE A 16 -30.69 -11.46 1.58
CA ILE A 16 -30.22 -11.41 2.98
C ILE A 16 -31.23 -10.61 3.79
N THR A 17 -31.85 -11.26 4.77
CA THR A 17 -32.71 -10.68 5.80
C THR A 17 -31.87 -9.87 6.78
N LYS A 18 -32.33 -8.64 7.03
CA LYS A 18 -31.79 -7.74 8.07
C LYS A 18 -32.19 -8.26 9.46
N GLU A 19 -31.21 -8.43 10.33
CA GLU A 19 -31.39 -8.24 11.77
C GLU A 19 -30.30 -7.31 12.28
N ILE A 20 -30.73 -6.12 12.65
CA ILE A 20 -29.91 -5.10 13.29
C ILE A 20 -30.10 -5.26 14.77
N MET A 21 -29.03 -5.47 15.53
CA MET A 21 -29.01 -5.13 16.94
C MET A 21 -27.94 -4.07 17.20
N ASN A 22 -28.44 -2.93 17.68
CA ASN A 22 -27.68 -1.79 18.15
C ASN A 22 -26.73 -2.17 19.27
N ASN A 23 -25.47 -1.78 19.13
CA ASN A 23 -24.65 -1.46 20.29
C ASN A 23 -23.62 -0.38 19.88
N GLU A 24 -23.87 0.82 20.39
CA GLU A 24 -22.95 1.93 20.33
C GLU A 24 -21.82 1.73 21.32
N SER A 25 -20.58 1.66 20.85
CA SER A 25 -19.40 2.23 21.53
C SER A 25 -18.12 2.00 20.72
N ASN A 26 -17.51 3.09 20.32
CA ASN A 26 -16.09 3.33 20.01
C ASN A 26 -15.21 2.18 19.53
N GLY A 27 -14.77 2.24 18.27
CA GLY A 27 -13.60 1.52 17.80
C GLY A 27 -13.81 0.79 16.48
N ASN A 28 -12.91 0.97 15.56
CA ASN A 28 -12.83 0.35 14.24
C ASN A 28 -13.45 -1.05 14.19
N GLU A 29 -14.55 -1.20 13.48
CA GLU A 29 -15.24 -2.46 13.32
C GLU A 29 -14.39 -3.46 12.52
N ILE A 30 -14.13 -4.60 13.16
CA ILE A 30 -13.58 -5.79 12.50
C ILE A 30 -14.78 -6.52 11.90
N GLY A 31 -14.98 -6.37 10.59
CA GLY A 31 -16.00 -7.13 9.87
C GLY A 31 -15.67 -8.62 9.84
N ILE A 32 -16.52 -9.44 10.48
CA ILE A 32 -16.43 -10.91 10.39
C ILE A 32 -17.52 -11.35 9.41
N ASN A 33 -17.12 -11.74 8.22
CA ASN A 33 -18.05 -12.37 7.27
C ASN A 33 -18.04 -13.88 7.45
N GLY A 34 -19.19 -14.39 7.96
CA GLY A 34 -19.80 -15.68 7.66
C GLY A 34 -19.07 -16.98 8.01
N ILE A 35 -19.68 -17.74 8.91
CA ILE A 35 -19.29 -19.11 9.30
C ILE A 35 -19.56 -20.06 8.13
N GLY A 36 -18.51 -20.57 7.50
CA GLY A 36 -18.56 -21.74 6.60
C GLY A 36 -17.95 -22.94 7.32
N ASN A 37 -18.77 -23.96 7.56
CA ASN A 37 -18.32 -25.28 8.06
C ASN A 37 -17.53 -26.00 6.94
N ASN A 38 -16.24 -25.75 6.85
CA ASN A 38 -15.20 -26.58 6.19
C ASN A 38 -13.90 -25.79 6.28
N GLY A 39 -13.06 -26.05 7.25
CA GLY A 39 -11.63 -25.72 7.37
C GLY A 39 -11.02 -24.53 6.61
N THR A 40 -11.81 -23.56 6.19
CA THR A 40 -11.36 -22.37 5.48
C THR A 40 -10.99 -21.29 6.49
N GLU A 41 -9.75 -20.86 6.48
CA GLU A 41 -9.27 -19.70 7.24
C GLU A 41 -10.20 -18.50 6.97
N VAL A 42 -10.80 -17.98 8.05
CA VAL A 42 -11.60 -16.75 7.97
C VAL A 42 -10.65 -15.60 7.68
N LYS A 43 -10.61 -15.13 6.44
CA LYS A 43 -9.84 -13.95 6.07
C LYS A 43 -10.39 -12.75 6.83
N LYS A 44 -9.56 -12.15 7.67
CA LYS A 44 -9.90 -10.93 8.38
C LYS A 44 -9.51 -9.73 7.52
N TYR A 45 -10.38 -8.74 7.46
CA TYR A 45 -10.18 -7.50 6.70
C TYR A 45 -10.21 -6.30 7.65
N ARG A 46 -9.54 -5.21 7.27
CA ARG A 46 -9.72 -3.88 7.82
C ARG A 46 -10.36 -3.00 6.76
N LEU A 47 -11.22 -2.09 7.17
CA LEU A 47 -11.84 -1.12 6.29
C LEU A 47 -10.91 0.08 6.14
N GLU A 48 -10.54 0.42 4.92
CA GLU A 48 -9.81 1.64 4.58
C GLU A 48 -10.63 2.48 3.62
N HIS A 49 -10.41 3.80 3.63
CA HIS A 49 -11.09 4.72 2.71
C HIS A 49 -10.10 5.61 1.97
N ASP A 50 -10.49 6.03 0.78
CA ASP A 50 -9.83 7.07 -0.01
C ASP A 50 -10.89 8.03 -0.60
N SER A 51 -10.48 8.91 -1.52
CA SER A 51 -11.39 9.85 -2.18
C SER A 51 -12.49 9.18 -3.04
N ILE A 52 -12.36 7.90 -3.36
CA ILE A 52 -13.31 7.13 -4.17
C ILE A 52 -14.35 6.42 -3.29
N GLY A 53 -14.00 6.12 -2.03
CA GLY A 53 -14.87 5.46 -1.06
C GLY A 53 -14.14 4.39 -0.24
N GLU A 54 -14.91 3.59 0.47
CA GLU A 54 -14.42 2.53 1.35
C GLU A 54 -14.08 1.26 0.59
N LYS A 55 -13.11 0.49 1.13
CA LYS A 55 -12.73 -0.81 0.61
C LYS A 55 -12.12 -1.69 1.70
N GLU A 56 -12.44 -2.97 1.66
CA GLU A 56 -11.85 -3.99 2.53
C GLU A 56 -10.43 -4.34 2.05
N VAL A 57 -9.45 -4.20 2.95
CA VAL A 57 -8.05 -4.58 2.74
C VAL A 57 -7.72 -5.72 3.70
N PRO A 58 -7.02 -6.79 3.27
CA PRO A 58 -6.63 -7.88 4.17
C PRO A 58 -5.89 -7.35 5.40
N ILE A 59 -6.24 -7.85 6.59
CA ILE A 59 -5.71 -7.28 7.85
C ILE A 59 -4.20 -7.43 7.96
N ASP A 60 -3.63 -8.47 7.36
CA ASP A 60 -2.19 -8.74 7.40
C ASP A 60 -1.41 -7.98 6.33
N ALA A 61 -2.08 -7.42 5.32
CA ALA A 61 -1.43 -6.67 4.26
C ALA A 61 -0.77 -5.38 4.77
N TYR A 62 0.42 -5.05 4.24
CA TYR A 62 1.06 -3.76 4.46
C TYR A 62 0.70 -2.74 3.37
N TYR A 63 0.24 -3.19 2.20
CA TYR A 63 -0.37 -2.29 1.23
C TYR A 63 -1.74 -1.83 1.73
N GLY A 64 -2.24 -0.73 1.17
CA GLY A 64 -3.53 -0.15 1.53
C GLY A 64 -4.52 -0.14 0.37
N VAL A 65 -5.56 0.67 0.53
CA VAL A 65 -6.69 0.78 -0.40
C VAL A 65 -6.29 1.24 -1.79
N GLN A 66 -5.36 2.20 -1.92
CA GLN A 66 -4.96 2.72 -3.23
C GLN A 66 -4.17 1.69 -4.03
N THR A 67 -3.27 0.96 -3.38
CA THR A 67 -2.57 -0.17 -3.99
C THR A 67 -3.52 -1.27 -4.44
N LEU A 68 -4.48 -1.64 -3.59
CA LEU A 68 -5.46 -2.67 -3.95
C LEU A 68 -6.30 -2.27 -5.15
N ARG A 69 -6.76 -1.01 -5.23
CA ARG A 69 -7.46 -0.50 -6.41
C ARG A 69 -6.57 -0.50 -7.66
N ALA A 70 -5.31 -0.10 -7.52
CA ALA A 70 -4.37 -0.11 -8.64
C ALA A 70 -4.11 -1.53 -9.14
N HIS A 71 -3.94 -2.50 -8.25
CA HIS A 71 -3.77 -3.91 -8.60
C HIS A 71 -4.99 -4.47 -9.36
N GLU A 72 -6.19 -4.14 -8.93
CA GLU A 72 -7.42 -4.57 -9.61
C GLU A 72 -7.61 -3.89 -10.98
N ASN A 73 -7.21 -2.62 -11.11
CA ASN A 73 -7.34 -1.87 -12.35
C ASN A 73 -6.29 -2.23 -13.42
N PHE A 74 -5.10 -2.63 -13.01
CA PHE A 74 -3.94 -2.86 -13.89
C PHE A 74 -3.37 -4.27 -13.70
N TYR A 75 -4.20 -5.28 -13.88
CA TYR A 75 -3.75 -6.67 -13.95
C TYR A 75 -3.43 -7.01 -15.42
N ILE A 76 -2.22 -6.68 -15.87
CA ILE A 76 -1.84 -6.73 -17.29
C ILE A 76 -0.92 -7.92 -17.57
N THR A 77 0.18 -8.05 -16.83
CA THR A 77 1.19 -9.09 -17.04
C THR A 77 1.16 -10.19 -16.01
N GLY A 78 0.67 -9.91 -14.79
CA GLY A 78 0.75 -10.79 -13.64
C GLY A 78 2.17 -10.95 -13.10
N LEU A 79 3.14 -10.19 -13.61
CA LEU A 79 4.51 -10.19 -13.12
C LEU A 79 4.63 -9.39 -11.82
N LYS A 80 5.65 -9.71 -11.05
CA LYS A 80 5.99 -8.96 -9.84
C LYS A 80 7.02 -7.87 -10.16
N MET A 81 7.00 -6.82 -9.32
CA MET A 81 7.99 -5.77 -9.37
C MET A 81 9.40 -6.30 -9.09
N HIS A 82 10.39 -5.85 -9.87
CA HIS A 82 11.77 -6.31 -9.71
C HIS A 82 12.33 -5.89 -8.34
N PRO A 83 13.02 -6.78 -7.58
CA PRO A 83 13.53 -6.48 -6.24
C PRO A 83 14.42 -5.23 -6.17
N GLU A 84 15.30 -5.00 -7.16
CA GLU A 84 16.16 -3.82 -7.16
C GLU A 84 15.39 -2.51 -7.37
N LEU A 85 14.23 -2.56 -8.04
CA LEU A 85 13.34 -1.39 -8.15
C LEU A 85 12.67 -1.09 -6.81
N ILE A 86 12.19 -2.14 -6.10
CA ILE A 86 11.62 -2.02 -4.75
C ILE A 86 12.65 -1.43 -3.78
N LYS A 87 13.87 -1.95 -3.77
CA LYS A 87 14.95 -1.42 -2.93
C LYS A 87 15.27 0.04 -3.27
N SER A 88 15.29 0.38 -4.55
CA SER A 88 15.62 1.73 -4.99
C SER A 88 14.55 2.75 -4.60
N VAL A 89 13.25 2.42 -4.71
CA VAL A 89 12.19 3.31 -4.24
C VAL A 89 12.25 3.48 -2.72
N ALA A 90 12.52 2.42 -1.96
CA ALA A 90 12.69 2.52 -0.50
C ALA A 90 13.91 3.40 -0.11
N GLN A 91 15.01 3.37 -0.87
CA GLN A 91 16.16 4.25 -0.65
C GLN A 91 15.80 5.73 -0.86
N ILE A 92 15.02 6.06 -1.90
CA ILE A 92 14.55 7.42 -2.14
C ILE A 92 13.63 7.87 -1.00
N LYS A 93 12.67 7.02 -0.58
CA LYS A 93 11.76 7.34 0.52
C LYS A 93 12.52 7.55 1.84
N LYS A 94 13.55 6.74 2.10
CA LYS A 94 14.43 6.92 3.26
C LYS A 94 15.14 8.27 3.23
N ALA A 95 15.75 8.63 2.09
CA ALA A 95 16.43 9.91 1.93
C ALA A 95 15.48 11.08 2.12
N ALA A 96 14.27 11.02 1.54
CA ALA A 96 13.25 12.04 1.72
C ALA A 96 12.81 12.20 3.19
N ALA A 97 12.60 11.09 3.91
CA ALA A 97 12.22 11.14 5.33
C ALA A 97 13.31 11.79 6.19
N ILE A 98 14.58 11.50 5.92
CA ILE A 98 15.73 12.11 6.62
C ILE A 98 15.77 13.62 6.32
N THR A 99 15.68 14.01 5.05
CA THR A 99 15.69 15.41 4.65
C THR A 99 14.52 16.17 5.24
N ASN A 100 13.30 15.63 5.19
CA ASN A 100 12.11 16.27 5.75
C ASN A 100 12.22 16.44 7.29
N PHE A 101 12.88 15.53 7.97
CA PHE A 101 13.20 15.70 9.39
C PHE A 101 14.22 16.83 9.60
N GLU A 102 15.29 16.87 8.83
CA GLU A 102 16.35 17.89 8.97
C GLU A 102 15.86 19.32 8.70
N VAL A 103 14.90 19.48 7.78
CA VAL A 103 14.30 20.80 7.48
C VAL A 103 13.10 21.13 8.37
N GLY A 104 12.72 20.23 9.29
CA GLY A 104 11.66 20.48 10.29
C GLY A 104 10.23 20.18 9.82
N GLU A 105 10.05 19.56 8.65
CA GLU A 105 8.73 19.22 8.09
C GLU A 105 8.18 17.87 8.59
N LEU A 106 9.04 17.01 9.14
CA LEU A 106 8.68 15.73 9.71
C LEU A 106 9.24 15.58 11.12
N ASP A 107 8.43 15.13 12.07
CA ASP A 107 8.90 14.92 13.44
C ASP A 107 9.82 13.69 13.56
N LYS A 108 10.64 13.69 14.62
CA LYS A 108 11.65 12.66 14.86
C LYS A 108 11.08 11.23 14.96
N LYS A 109 9.90 11.06 15.58
CA LYS A 109 9.31 9.74 15.80
C LYS A 109 8.89 9.12 14.47
N ARG A 110 8.16 9.90 13.64
CA ARG A 110 7.74 9.46 12.31
C ARG A 110 8.93 9.24 11.39
N ALA A 111 9.88 10.17 11.34
CA ALA A 111 11.09 10.04 10.52
C ALA A 111 11.88 8.77 10.85
N SER A 112 12.07 8.47 12.14
CA SER A 112 12.76 7.26 12.58
C SER A 112 12.01 6.00 12.17
N ALA A 113 10.69 5.94 12.36
CA ALA A 113 9.88 4.79 12.01
C ALA A 113 9.83 4.55 10.49
N ILE A 114 9.69 5.62 9.69
CA ILE A 114 9.73 5.55 8.22
C ILE A 114 11.11 5.06 7.75
N THR A 115 12.19 5.59 8.31
CA THR A 115 13.56 5.21 7.97
C THR A 115 13.80 3.72 8.28
N GLN A 116 13.36 3.25 9.45
CA GLN A 116 13.47 1.84 9.83
C GLN A 116 12.65 0.94 8.91
N ALA A 117 11.43 1.31 8.56
CA ALA A 117 10.60 0.57 7.59
C ALA A 117 11.29 0.48 6.22
N CYS A 118 11.89 1.57 5.75
CA CYS A 118 12.67 1.58 4.52
C CYS A 118 13.89 0.64 4.60
N ASP A 119 14.60 0.60 5.71
CA ASP A 119 15.75 -0.29 5.90
C ASP A 119 15.35 -1.76 5.85
N GLU A 120 14.21 -2.11 6.41
CA GLU A 120 13.68 -3.47 6.31
C GLU A 120 13.37 -3.86 4.86
N ILE A 121 12.77 -2.95 4.07
CA ILE A 121 12.49 -3.18 2.65
C ILE A 121 13.78 -3.28 1.83
N ILE A 122 14.75 -2.41 2.08
CA ILE A 122 16.08 -2.47 1.44
C ILE A 122 16.78 -3.79 1.76
N GLY A 123 16.60 -4.30 2.98
CA GLY A 123 17.09 -5.61 3.42
C GLY A 123 16.33 -6.81 2.84
N GLY A 124 15.31 -6.59 2.03
CA GLY A 124 14.56 -7.64 1.33
C GLY A 124 13.27 -8.08 2.01
N LYS A 125 12.86 -7.46 3.13
CA LYS A 125 11.57 -7.75 3.77
C LYS A 125 10.43 -7.05 3.02
N LEU A 126 9.22 -7.58 3.15
CA LEU A 126 7.98 -7.00 2.62
C LEU A 126 7.92 -6.85 1.09
N HIS A 127 8.80 -7.49 0.33
CA HIS A 127 8.78 -7.43 -1.14
C HIS A 127 7.51 -8.06 -1.72
N ASP A 128 6.93 -9.04 -1.05
CA ASP A 128 5.66 -9.68 -1.38
C ASP A 128 4.45 -8.72 -1.25
N GLN A 129 4.62 -7.60 -0.55
CA GLN A 129 3.61 -6.55 -0.37
C GLN A 129 3.57 -5.54 -1.53
N PHE A 130 4.51 -5.63 -2.47
CA PHE A 130 4.52 -4.85 -3.70
C PHE A 130 3.76 -5.62 -4.78
N ILE A 131 2.43 -5.49 -4.75
CA ILE A 131 1.51 -6.31 -5.53
C ILE A 131 1.12 -5.73 -6.88
N VAL A 132 1.49 -4.47 -7.16
CA VAL A 132 1.15 -3.81 -8.42
C VAL A 132 1.91 -4.39 -9.61
N ASP A 133 1.26 -4.44 -10.78
CA ASP A 133 1.87 -4.89 -12.02
C ASP A 133 2.98 -3.93 -12.47
N PRO A 134 4.10 -4.42 -13.05
CA PRO A 134 5.13 -3.56 -13.62
C PRO A 134 4.62 -2.64 -14.73
N ILE A 135 3.60 -3.09 -15.47
CA ILE A 135 2.92 -2.27 -16.47
C ILE A 135 1.69 -1.64 -15.83
N GLN A 136 1.74 -0.34 -15.68
CA GLN A 136 0.73 0.43 -14.95
C GLN A 136 0.45 1.77 -15.64
N GLY A 137 -0.66 2.43 -15.27
CA GLY A 137 -1.02 3.73 -15.82
C GLY A 137 -0.12 4.86 -15.31
N GLY A 138 0.03 5.90 -16.12
CA GLY A 138 0.78 7.11 -15.76
C GLY A 138 2.29 6.90 -15.66
N ALA A 139 2.92 7.68 -14.80
CA ALA A 139 4.38 7.70 -14.61
C ALA A 139 4.82 6.87 -13.38
N GLY A 140 4.22 5.69 -13.15
CA GLY A 140 4.55 4.83 -12.04
C GLY A 140 3.81 5.14 -10.74
N THR A 141 2.65 5.78 -10.82
CA THR A 141 1.84 6.18 -9.66
C THR A 141 1.46 4.98 -8.78
N SER A 142 1.11 3.84 -9.38
CA SER A 142 0.74 2.63 -8.64
C SER A 142 1.88 2.13 -7.75
N LEU A 143 3.11 2.05 -8.28
CA LEU A 143 4.27 1.65 -7.50
C LEU A 143 4.62 2.67 -6.41
N ASN A 144 4.56 3.98 -6.73
CA ASN A 144 4.84 5.02 -5.75
C ASN A 144 3.87 4.93 -4.56
N MET A 145 2.57 4.76 -4.83
CA MET A 145 1.57 4.59 -3.76
C MET A 145 1.72 3.28 -3.02
N ASN A 146 2.04 2.18 -3.71
CA ASN A 146 2.32 0.90 -3.06
C ASN A 146 3.49 1.04 -2.06
N ALA A 147 4.58 1.69 -2.45
CA ALA A 147 5.69 1.97 -1.56
C ALA A 147 5.26 2.85 -0.37
N ASN A 148 4.51 3.92 -0.62
CA ASN A 148 4.03 4.82 0.42
C ASN A 148 3.17 4.08 1.47
N GLU A 149 2.22 3.26 1.03
CA GLU A 149 1.31 2.52 1.93
C GLU A 149 2.05 1.42 2.70
N VAL A 150 2.93 0.65 2.06
CA VAL A 150 3.72 -0.39 2.73
C VAL A 150 4.64 0.23 3.80
N ILE A 151 5.34 1.32 3.46
CA ILE A 151 6.22 2.01 4.39
C ILE A 151 5.40 2.63 5.54
N ALA A 152 4.26 3.28 5.25
CA ALA A 152 3.40 3.87 6.26
C ALA A 152 2.88 2.82 7.25
N ASN A 153 2.31 1.73 6.75
CA ASN A 153 1.77 0.66 7.60
C ASN A 153 2.86 -0.02 8.44
N ARG A 154 4.07 -0.21 7.89
CA ARG A 154 5.18 -0.74 8.68
C ARG A 154 5.65 0.27 9.74
N ALA A 155 5.74 1.55 9.41
CA ALA A 155 6.09 2.60 10.36
C ALA A 155 5.05 2.74 11.49
N ILE A 156 3.75 2.64 11.16
CA ILE A 156 2.66 2.60 12.16
C ILE A 156 2.86 1.45 13.15
N GLU A 157 3.16 0.26 12.65
CA GLU A 157 3.40 -0.91 13.49
C GLU A 157 4.65 -0.74 14.38
N ILE A 158 5.74 -0.16 13.85
CA ILE A 158 6.95 0.18 14.61
C ILE A 158 6.62 1.18 15.75
N LEU A 159 5.66 2.06 15.54
CA LEU A 159 5.18 3.01 16.55
C LEU A 159 4.17 2.39 17.54
N GLY A 160 3.84 1.11 17.40
CA GLY A 160 2.89 0.39 18.25
C GLY A 160 1.42 0.59 17.86
N GLY A 161 1.14 1.16 16.70
CA GLY A 161 -0.20 1.34 16.14
C GLY A 161 -0.70 0.12 15.35
N LYS A 162 -1.93 0.22 14.85
CA LYS A 162 -2.55 -0.79 13.98
C LYS A 162 -2.44 -0.35 12.53
N LYS A 163 -2.11 -1.26 11.62
CA LYS A 163 -2.10 -1.01 10.17
C LYS A 163 -3.42 -0.35 9.72
N GLY A 164 -3.33 0.68 8.88
CA GLY A 164 -4.47 1.50 8.46
C GLY A 164 -4.72 2.74 9.34
N ASP A 165 -4.05 2.89 10.47
CA ASP A 165 -4.14 4.10 11.30
C ASP A 165 -3.26 5.22 10.72
N TYR A 166 -3.70 5.79 9.63
CA TYR A 166 -2.99 6.85 8.92
C TYR A 166 -2.93 8.20 9.66
N SER A 167 -3.56 8.30 10.84
CA SER A 167 -3.35 9.43 11.74
C SER A 167 -1.95 9.42 12.36
N LEU A 168 -1.36 8.24 12.56
CA LEU A 168 0.00 8.07 13.05
C LEU A 168 1.03 8.35 11.95
N VAL A 169 0.93 7.63 10.82
CA VAL A 169 1.80 7.86 9.65
C VAL A 169 0.97 7.79 8.37
N ASN A 170 0.78 8.93 7.72
CA ASN A 170 0.02 9.02 6.47
C ASN A 170 0.93 8.73 5.26
N PRO A 171 0.48 7.89 4.30
CA PRO A 171 1.24 7.59 3.08
C PRO A 171 1.58 8.82 2.24
N ASN A 172 0.65 9.78 2.11
CA ASN A 172 0.83 10.98 1.31
C ASN A 172 1.52 12.10 2.10
N ASP A 173 1.00 12.40 3.30
CA ASP A 173 1.40 13.60 4.05
C ASP A 173 2.72 13.42 4.80
N HIS A 174 3.16 12.17 5.05
CA HIS A 174 4.41 11.89 5.76
C HIS A 174 5.42 11.14 4.88
N VAL A 175 5.05 9.99 4.29
CA VAL A 175 5.99 9.18 3.50
C VAL A 175 6.30 9.82 2.16
N ASN A 176 5.29 10.43 1.50
CA ASN A 176 5.44 11.09 0.20
C ASN A 176 5.62 12.60 0.29
N PHE A 177 5.75 13.18 1.48
CA PHE A 177 5.84 14.63 1.65
C PHE A 177 6.98 15.24 0.81
N GLY A 178 6.66 16.30 0.07
CA GLY A 178 7.61 17.02 -0.78
C GLY A 178 8.10 16.26 -2.02
N GLN A 179 7.44 15.16 -2.39
CA GLN A 179 7.86 14.30 -3.51
C GLN A 179 6.80 14.23 -4.61
N SER A 180 7.24 14.27 -5.86
CA SER A 180 6.42 13.95 -7.03
C SER A 180 6.72 12.52 -7.53
N THR A 181 5.69 11.77 -7.91
CA THR A 181 5.87 10.49 -8.59
C THR A 181 6.73 10.63 -9.86
N ASN A 182 6.58 11.72 -10.60
CA ASN A 182 7.34 11.99 -11.83
C ASN A 182 8.84 12.15 -11.60
N ASP A 183 9.27 12.37 -10.35
CA ASP A 183 10.66 12.43 -9.94
C ASP A 183 11.12 11.11 -9.29
N VAL A 184 10.35 10.62 -8.33
CA VAL A 184 10.67 9.39 -7.57
C VAL A 184 10.77 8.17 -8.49
N PHE A 185 9.79 7.95 -9.36
CA PHE A 185 9.72 6.73 -10.17
C PHE A 185 10.86 6.62 -11.19
N PRO A 186 11.16 7.63 -12.03
CA PRO A 186 12.29 7.53 -12.97
C PRO A 186 13.64 7.50 -12.23
N SER A 187 13.77 8.16 -11.08
CA SER A 187 15.00 8.12 -10.28
C SER A 187 15.25 6.72 -9.72
N CYS A 188 14.23 6.06 -9.17
CA CYS A 188 14.41 4.68 -8.69
C CYS A 188 14.70 3.70 -9.85
N GLY A 189 14.11 3.92 -11.02
CA GLY A 189 14.42 3.14 -12.23
C GLY A 189 15.89 3.27 -12.65
N LYS A 190 16.42 4.49 -12.66
CA LYS A 190 17.85 4.74 -12.96
C LYS A 190 18.77 4.10 -11.94
N MET A 191 18.43 4.22 -10.63
CA MET A 191 19.22 3.60 -9.56
C MET A 191 19.23 2.07 -9.68
N ALA A 192 18.09 1.45 -9.95
CA ALA A 192 18.00 0.00 -10.14
C ALA A 192 18.79 -0.46 -11.36
N ALA A 193 18.69 0.25 -12.50
CA ALA A 193 19.43 -0.06 -13.71
C ALA A 193 20.96 0.02 -13.50
N LEU A 194 21.43 1.07 -12.84
CA LEU A 194 22.86 1.22 -12.53
C LEU A 194 23.41 0.05 -11.69
N LYS A 195 22.65 -0.38 -10.67
CA LYS A 195 23.04 -1.53 -9.84
C LYS A 195 23.08 -2.84 -10.63
N LEU A 196 22.09 -3.06 -11.49
CA LEU A 196 22.04 -4.27 -12.30
C LEU A 196 23.17 -4.32 -13.32
N ILE A 197 23.50 -3.19 -13.97
CA ILE A 197 24.61 -3.10 -14.92
C ILE A 197 25.97 -3.29 -14.22
N SER A 198 26.13 -2.74 -13.00
CA SER A 198 27.39 -2.86 -12.26
C SER A 198 27.67 -4.29 -11.76
N ASN A 199 26.65 -5.14 -11.70
CA ASN A 199 26.75 -6.53 -11.26
C ASN A 199 26.75 -7.53 -12.43
N ALA A 200 26.64 -7.07 -13.67
CA ALA A 200 26.65 -7.88 -14.88
C ALA A 200 28.07 -8.01 -15.46
#